data_a05db5750161704080bb1430c29c18e8
#
_entry.id   a05db5750161704080bb1430c29c18e8
#
_cell.length_a   1.000
_cell.length_b   1.000
_cell.length_c   1.000
_cell.angle_alpha   90.00
_cell.angle_beta   90.00
_cell.angle_gamma   90.00
#
_symmetry.space_group_name_H-M   'P 1'
#
loop_
_entity.id
_entity.type
_entity.pdbx_description
1 polymer ?
#
loop_
_entity_poly.entity_id
_entity_poly.type
_entity_poly.pdbx_seq_one_letter_code
_entity_poly.pdbx_strand_id
1 'polypeptide(L)'
;DKKSDQSLFEEQLSSIGARIKFVEERKSIFWMGYSMVAAGLELMKLARRSLVLGNSGVDYFILLSGVDYPIKSNREIEEALLESGSKNFLMYWKLHDLPQWLYKVHDYHYLDSRWHNQRAAPVFFGKMRMPFYRIERVRHWVHRLLPKRKLPLGLVPYGGSQWWMLTTAAVEYILDFLEKAPEVGRFFRFTHSPDELMIQTILMNSRFKDSVHGKEDYDAFIDAWKNNGDPDFVTDCARNFNLRYIDWDPVREFPSILDERDYPAIQKSSCLFARKFDPIRSERLIGILQEDRKIAPTTL
;
A
#
# COMPACT_ATOMS: atom_id res chain seq x y z
N ASP A 1 -8.86 11.75 -3.16
CA ASP A 1 -9.66 11.97 -1.96
C ASP A 1 -10.72 13.04 -2.22
N LYS A 2 -11.95 12.81 -1.74
CA LYS A 2 -13.05 13.80 -1.87
C LYS A 2 -12.75 15.13 -1.17
N LYS A 3 -11.84 15.12 -0.20
CA LYS A 3 -11.43 16.31 0.56
C LYS A 3 -10.43 17.22 -0.19
N SER A 4 -9.79 16.70 -1.25
CA SER A 4 -8.84 17.45 -2.07
C SER A 4 -9.55 18.19 -3.20
N ASP A 5 -9.04 19.36 -3.58
CA ASP A 5 -9.53 20.06 -4.75
C ASP A 5 -9.01 19.38 -6.03
N GLN A 6 -9.92 18.86 -6.85
CA GLN A 6 -9.57 18.14 -8.07
C GLN A 6 -9.14 19.10 -9.19
N SER A 7 -9.67 20.32 -9.23
CA SER A 7 -9.40 21.27 -10.31
C SER A 7 -7.91 21.63 -10.43
N LEU A 8 -7.22 21.70 -9.26
CA LEU A 8 -5.77 21.93 -9.22
C LEU A 8 -4.98 20.84 -9.94
N PHE A 9 -5.41 19.57 -9.80
CA PHE A 9 -4.75 18.44 -10.48
C PHE A 9 -5.09 18.41 -11.97
N GLU A 10 -6.33 18.71 -12.34
CA GLU A 10 -6.77 18.75 -13.74
C GLU A 10 -6.03 19.83 -14.51
N GLU A 11 -5.84 21.02 -13.92
CA GLU A 11 -5.08 22.11 -14.52
C GLU A 11 -3.61 21.70 -14.75
N GLN A 12 -2.93 21.21 -13.72
CA GLN A 12 -1.53 20.82 -13.80
C GLN A 12 -1.25 19.65 -14.75
N LEU A 13 -2.22 18.74 -14.89
CA LEU A 13 -2.09 17.53 -15.70
C LEU A 13 -2.74 17.65 -17.09
N SER A 14 -3.26 18.81 -17.42
CA SER A 14 -3.95 19.06 -18.71
C SER A 14 -3.09 18.76 -19.93
N SER A 15 -1.78 19.00 -19.85
CA SER A 15 -0.82 18.72 -20.92
C SER A 15 -0.62 17.22 -21.21
N ILE A 16 -0.92 16.35 -20.24
CA ILE A 16 -0.79 14.88 -20.36
C ILE A 16 -2.08 14.28 -20.96
N GLY A 17 -3.20 15.00 -20.87
CA GLY A 17 -4.44 14.74 -21.59
C GLY A 17 -5.05 13.35 -21.33
N ALA A 18 -5.35 12.63 -22.41
CA ALA A 18 -6.11 11.37 -22.39
C ALA A 18 -5.43 10.21 -21.63
N ARG A 19 -4.16 10.35 -21.24
CA ARG A 19 -3.45 9.33 -20.44
C ARG A 19 -3.87 9.32 -18.98
N ILE A 20 -4.54 10.39 -18.50
CA ILE A 20 -4.99 10.53 -17.12
C ILE A 20 -6.50 10.38 -17.04
N LYS A 21 -6.95 9.57 -16.10
CA LYS A 21 -8.37 9.40 -15.80
C LYS A 21 -8.59 9.58 -14.30
N PHE A 22 -9.61 10.36 -13.97
CA PHE A 22 -10.03 10.59 -12.61
C PHE A 22 -11.20 9.68 -12.24
N VAL A 23 -11.20 9.19 -10.99
CA VAL A 23 -12.34 8.46 -10.43
C VAL A 23 -13.49 9.44 -10.20
N GLU A 24 -14.66 9.19 -10.79
CA GLU A 24 -15.85 10.04 -10.66
C GLU A 24 -16.40 10.02 -9.23
N GLU A 25 -16.62 8.82 -8.68
CA GLU A 25 -17.12 8.63 -7.32
C GLU A 25 -15.98 8.70 -6.28
N ARG A 26 -15.52 9.89 -5.99
CA ARG A 26 -14.46 10.11 -5.00
C ARG A 26 -14.92 9.79 -3.59
N LYS A 27 -14.08 9.13 -2.82
CA LYS A 27 -14.33 8.77 -1.41
C LYS A 27 -13.60 9.72 -0.47
N SER A 28 -14.16 9.97 0.71
CA SER A 28 -13.42 10.60 1.82
C SER A 28 -12.50 9.55 2.43
N ILE A 29 -11.20 9.75 2.32
CA ILE A 29 -10.21 8.78 2.77
C ILE A 29 -9.85 9.04 4.23
N PHE A 30 -9.91 7.99 5.04
CA PHE A 30 -9.48 8.00 6.44
C PHE A 30 -8.33 7.01 6.62
N TRP A 31 -7.27 7.48 7.21
CA TRP A 31 -6.08 6.66 7.45
C TRP A 31 -6.42 5.44 8.31
N MET A 32 -5.87 4.27 7.96
CA MET A 32 -6.17 2.95 8.54
C MET A 32 -7.61 2.47 8.34
N GLY A 33 -8.49 3.24 7.69
CA GLY A 33 -9.88 2.88 7.45
C GLY A 33 -10.08 2.11 6.14
N TYR A 34 -11.25 1.48 6.02
CA TYR A 34 -11.64 0.76 4.79
C TYR A 34 -11.74 1.66 3.56
N SER A 35 -11.95 2.97 3.77
CA SER A 35 -11.96 3.96 2.68
C SER A 35 -10.69 3.98 1.85
N MET A 36 -9.53 3.61 2.42
CA MET A 36 -8.27 3.44 1.67
C MET A 36 -8.38 2.29 0.66
N VAL A 37 -8.87 1.14 1.11
CA VAL A 37 -9.14 -0.02 0.24
C VAL A 37 -10.19 0.32 -0.81
N ALA A 38 -11.29 0.94 -0.40
CA ALA A 38 -12.38 1.33 -1.31
C ALA A 38 -11.88 2.24 -2.44
N ALA A 39 -10.98 3.19 -2.13
CA ALA A 39 -10.37 4.04 -3.15
C ALA A 39 -9.47 3.22 -4.11
N GLY A 40 -8.66 2.30 -3.59
CA GLY A 40 -7.83 1.40 -4.40
C GLY A 40 -8.67 0.53 -5.33
N LEU A 41 -9.77 -0.03 -4.83
CA LEU A 41 -10.70 -0.84 -5.64
C LEU A 41 -11.37 -0.01 -6.76
N GLU A 42 -11.76 1.24 -6.50
CA GLU A 42 -12.32 2.10 -7.54
C GLU A 42 -11.27 2.45 -8.62
N LEU A 43 -10.00 2.65 -8.23
CA LEU A 43 -8.90 2.83 -9.18
C LEU A 43 -8.68 1.56 -10.02
N MET A 44 -8.66 0.37 -9.41
CA MET A 44 -8.57 -0.90 -10.14
C MET A 44 -9.72 -1.08 -11.15
N LYS A 45 -10.96 -0.79 -10.74
CA LYS A 45 -12.13 -0.87 -11.61
C LYS A 45 -12.05 0.12 -12.78
N LEU A 46 -11.64 1.37 -12.52
CA LEU A 46 -11.46 2.39 -13.54
C LEU A 46 -10.40 1.97 -14.55
N ALA A 47 -9.25 1.48 -14.07
CA ALA A 47 -8.17 1.02 -14.92
C ALA A 47 -8.61 -0.19 -15.76
N ARG A 48 -9.25 -1.22 -15.17
CA ARG A 48 -9.81 -2.38 -15.88
C ARG A 48 -10.75 -1.95 -17.03
N ARG A 49 -11.70 -1.05 -16.74
CA ARG A 49 -12.62 -0.52 -17.78
C ARG A 49 -11.88 0.20 -18.92
N SER A 50 -10.83 0.94 -18.56
CA SER A 50 -10.02 1.68 -19.53
C SER A 50 -9.24 0.77 -20.48
N LEU A 51 -8.76 -0.38 -20.00
CA LEU A 51 -8.07 -1.38 -20.80
C LEU A 51 -8.99 -2.06 -21.81
N VAL A 52 -10.18 -2.47 -21.39
CA VAL A 52 -11.18 -3.10 -22.27
C VAL A 52 -11.55 -2.18 -23.44
N LEU A 53 -11.65 -0.86 -23.19
CA LEU A 53 -11.99 0.12 -24.22
C LEU A 53 -10.80 0.47 -25.13
N GLY A 54 -9.57 0.31 -24.65
CA GLY A 54 -8.36 0.77 -25.35
C GLY A 54 -7.64 -0.28 -26.19
N ASN A 55 -8.03 -1.56 -26.12
CA ASN A 55 -7.37 -2.70 -26.79
C ASN A 55 -5.83 -2.74 -26.56
N SER A 56 -5.37 -2.21 -25.45
CA SER A 56 -3.95 -2.13 -25.07
C SER A 56 -3.58 -3.29 -24.14
N GLY A 57 -2.54 -4.05 -24.48
CA GLY A 57 -1.94 -5.00 -23.56
C GLY A 57 -1.32 -4.24 -22.39
N VAL A 58 -1.88 -4.39 -21.20
CA VAL A 58 -1.28 -3.92 -19.96
C VAL A 58 -1.01 -5.14 -19.11
N ASP A 59 0.24 -5.28 -18.70
CA ASP A 59 0.68 -6.44 -17.95
C ASP A 59 0.60 -6.21 -16.44
N TYR A 60 0.79 -4.96 -15.99
CA TYR A 60 0.87 -4.61 -14.58
C TYR A 60 0.07 -3.39 -14.19
N PHE A 61 -0.48 -3.46 -12.97
CA PHE A 61 -1.04 -2.33 -12.22
C PHE A 61 -0.10 -2.01 -11.07
N ILE A 62 0.28 -0.74 -10.92
CA ILE A 62 1.19 -0.25 -9.89
C ILE A 62 0.46 0.74 -9.00
N LEU A 63 0.35 0.44 -7.70
CA LEU A 63 -0.25 1.37 -6.73
C LEU A 63 0.81 2.36 -6.25
N LEU A 64 0.58 3.63 -6.53
CA LEU A 64 1.43 4.75 -6.11
C LEU A 64 0.63 5.77 -5.29
N SER A 65 1.32 6.55 -4.48
CA SER A 65 0.78 7.75 -3.82
C SER A 65 1.48 9.01 -4.32
N GLY A 66 0.98 10.18 -3.94
CA GLY A 66 1.60 11.46 -4.29
C GLY A 66 2.99 11.72 -3.67
N VAL A 67 3.46 10.82 -2.80
CA VAL A 67 4.81 10.89 -2.18
C VAL A 67 5.72 9.75 -2.61
N ASP A 68 5.29 8.95 -3.58
CA ASP A 68 6.13 7.95 -4.25
C ASP A 68 6.81 8.56 -5.47
N TYR A 69 8.02 8.10 -5.78
CA TYR A 69 8.76 8.54 -6.95
C TYR A 69 9.47 7.36 -7.62
N PRO A 70 9.49 7.26 -8.98
CA PRO A 70 10.25 6.24 -9.67
C PRO A 70 11.73 6.55 -9.56
N ILE A 71 12.53 5.56 -9.16
CA ILE A 71 13.99 5.68 -8.98
C ILE A 71 14.78 4.97 -10.07
N LYS A 72 14.09 4.38 -11.02
CA LYS A 72 14.61 3.79 -12.25
C LYS A 72 13.96 4.44 -13.46
N SER A 73 14.57 4.35 -14.63
CA SER A 73 13.97 4.79 -15.90
C SER A 73 12.76 3.94 -16.24
N ASN A 74 11.87 4.44 -17.10
CA ASN A 74 10.70 3.67 -17.56
C ASN A 74 11.13 2.34 -18.20
N ARG A 75 12.22 2.35 -18.98
CA ARG A 75 12.77 1.16 -19.60
C ARG A 75 13.22 0.12 -18.57
N GLU A 76 13.98 0.52 -17.55
CA GLU A 76 14.42 -0.39 -16.49
C GLU A 76 13.22 -0.97 -15.72
N ILE A 77 12.16 -0.16 -15.49
CA ILE A 77 10.94 -0.62 -14.84
C ILE A 77 10.23 -1.66 -15.71
N GLU A 78 10.07 -1.40 -17.01
CA GLU A 78 9.44 -2.32 -17.96
C GLU A 78 10.24 -3.63 -18.08
N GLU A 79 11.56 -3.54 -18.26
CA GLU A 79 12.46 -4.70 -18.32
C GLU A 79 12.35 -5.56 -17.05
N ALA A 80 12.44 -4.97 -15.86
CA ALA A 80 12.33 -5.69 -14.59
C ALA A 80 10.97 -6.40 -14.43
N LEU A 81 9.88 -5.77 -14.84
CA LEU A 81 8.55 -6.37 -14.79
C LEU A 81 8.39 -7.50 -15.81
N LEU A 82 8.91 -7.36 -17.02
CA LEU A 82 8.87 -8.41 -18.06
C LEU A 82 9.73 -9.61 -17.67
N GLU A 83 10.95 -9.38 -17.20
CA GLU A 83 11.87 -10.42 -16.77
C GLU A 83 11.38 -11.21 -15.55
N SER A 84 10.49 -10.61 -14.76
CA SER A 84 9.91 -11.27 -13.59
C SER A 84 9.08 -12.52 -13.90
N GLY A 85 8.69 -12.75 -15.16
CA GLY A 85 7.86 -13.88 -15.56
C GLY A 85 6.43 -13.80 -15.00
N SER A 86 5.83 -12.61 -15.02
CA SER A 86 4.46 -12.36 -14.52
C SER A 86 4.29 -12.59 -13.02
N LYS A 87 5.32 -12.34 -12.22
CA LYS A 87 5.21 -12.38 -10.76
C LYS A 87 4.46 -11.15 -10.22
N ASN A 88 3.77 -11.33 -9.12
CA ASN A 88 3.12 -10.25 -8.37
C ASN A 88 4.05 -9.76 -7.26
N PHE A 89 4.25 -8.46 -7.19
CA PHE A 89 5.13 -7.82 -6.20
C PHE A 89 4.29 -7.24 -5.09
N LEU A 90 4.26 -7.92 -3.95
CA LEU A 90 3.61 -7.47 -2.73
C LEU A 90 4.32 -8.05 -1.52
N MET A 91 4.55 -7.22 -0.53
CA MET A 91 5.01 -7.69 0.77
C MET A 91 3.87 -8.41 1.49
N TYR A 92 4.15 -9.57 2.08
CA TYR A 92 3.15 -10.34 2.81
C TYR A 92 3.76 -11.12 3.97
N TRP A 93 2.92 -11.43 4.95
CA TRP A 93 3.19 -12.41 5.99
C TRP A 93 1.88 -13.02 6.48
N LYS A 94 1.94 -14.26 6.89
CA LYS A 94 0.82 -14.94 7.52
C LYS A 94 0.60 -14.38 8.92
N LEU A 95 -0.59 -13.90 9.26
CA LEU A 95 -0.82 -13.28 10.56
C LEU A 95 -0.61 -14.24 11.74
N HIS A 96 -0.78 -15.55 11.52
CA HIS A 96 -0.50 -16.56 12.55
C HIS A 96 1.00 -16.69 12.87
N ASP A 97 1.88 -16.30 11.94
CA ASP A 97 3.32 -16.26 12.18
C ASP A 97 3.74 -15.09 13.07
N LEU A 98 2.93 -14.03 13.08
CA LEU A 98 3.11 -12.81 13.88
C LEU A 98 1.84 -12.54 14.73
N PRO A 99 1.56 -13.33 15.78
CA PRO A 99 0.28 -13.33 16.52
C PRO A 99 -0.11 -11.98 17.12
N GLN A 100 0.87 -11.10 17.39
CA GLN A 100 0.65 -9.74 17.89
C GLN A 100 -0.20 -8.88 16.92
N TRP A 101 -0.33 -9.28 15.65
CA TRP A 101 -1.11 -8.56 14.64
C TRP A 101 -2.53 -9.13 14.44
N LEU A 102 -2.86 -10.29 15.05
CA LEU A 102 -4.17 -10.94 14.90
C LEU A 102 -5.34 -10.07 15.37
N TYR A 103 -5.11 -9.13 16.29
CA TYR A 103 -6.14 -8.19 16.73
C TYR A 103 -6.73 -7.38 15.58
N LYS A 104 -5.93 -7.12 14.51
CA LYS A 104 -6.37 -6.35 13.34
C LYS A 104 -7.60 -6.99 12.66
N VAL A 105 -7.69 -8.31 12.66
CA VAL A 105 -8.78 -9.08 12.03
C VAL A 105 -9.77 -9.68 13.02
N HIS A 106 -9.33 -10.04 14.24
CA HIS A 106 -10.17 -10.67 15.25
C HIS A 106 -11.08 -9.69 15.98
N ASP A 107 -10.67 -8.43 16.10
CA ASP A 107 -11.44 -7.41 16.79
C ASP A 107 -12.22 -6.54 15.79
N TYR A 108 -13.26 -5.84 16.30
CA TYR A 108 -14.00 -4.90 15.49
C TYR A 108 -13.33 -3.52 15.51
N HIS A 109 -13.02 -2.98 14.34
CA HIS A 109 -12.43 -1.66 14.19
C HIS A 109 -13.23 -0.83 13.19
N TYR A 110 -13.81 0.27 13.63
CA TYR A 110 -14.46 1.24 12.74
C TYR A 110 -13.62 2.52 12.68
N LEU A 111 -12.83 2.66 11.63
CA LEU A 111 -11.83 3.71 11.48
C LEU A 111 -12.21 4.77 10.43
N ASP A 112 -13.28 4.54 9.67
CA ASP A 112 -13.80 5.49 8.67
C ASP A 112 -14.62 6.62 9.32
N SER A 113 -13.98 7.36 10.24
CA SER A 113 -14.64 8.48 10.90
C SER A 113 -13.68 9.65 11.13
N ARG A 114 -14.23 10.88 11.11
CA ARG A 114 -13.47 12.10 11.44
C ARG A 114 -12.90 12.06 12.85
N TRP A 115 -13.59 11.42 13.78
CA TRP A 115 -13.19 11.30 15.18
C TRP A 115 -11.91 10.48 15.37
N HIS A 116 -11.69 9.47 14.52
CA HIS A 116 -10.51 8.62 14.62
C HIS A 116 -9.24 9.32 14.08
N ASN A 117 -9.37 10.15 13.05
CA ASN A 117 -8.23 10.83 12.42
C ASN A 117 -7.80 12.13 13.12
N GLN A 118 -8.51 12.57 14.15
CA GLN A 118 -8.15 13.77 14.92
C GLN A 118 -7.14 13.48 16.05
N ARG A 119 -6.18 12.58 15.82
CA ARG A 119 -5.14 12.24 16.83
C ARG A 119 -4.28 13.43 17.29
N ALA A 120 -4.31 14.56 16.58
CA ALA A 120 -3.49 15.73 16.88
C ALA A 120 -4.26 16.90 17.51
N ALA A 121 -5.59 16.89 17.56
CA ALA A 121 -6.37 17.99 18.13
C ALA A 121 -6.97 17.57 19.48
N PRO A 122 -6.77 18.34 20.58
CA PRO A 122 -7.53 18.14 21.79
C PRO A 122 -9.00 18.40 21.49
N VAL A 123 -9.84 17.37 21.67
CA VAL A 123 -11.29 17.54 21.54
C VAL A 123 -11.78 18.39 22.72
N PHE A 124 -12.09 19.63 22.42
CA PHE A 124 -12.73 20.53 23.39
C PHE A 124 -14.24 20.24 23.42
N PHE A 125 -14.69 19.52 24.43
CA PHE A 125 -16.09 19.56 24.86
C PHE A 125 -16.21 20.56 26.02
N GLY A 126 -16.48 21.81 25.73
CA GLY A 126 -16.60 22.85 26.74
C GLY A 126 -15.35 22.97 27.62
N LYS A 127 -15.52 23.25 28.94
CA LYS A 127 -14.42 23.35 29.91
C LYS A 127 -13.80 22.02 30.36
N MET A 128 -14.25 20.85 29.84
CA MET A 128 -13.78 19.54 30.26
C MET A 128 -12.86 18.92 29.21
N ARG A 129 -11.56 18.88 29.50
CA ARG A 129 -10.54 18.14 28.79
C ARG A 129 -10.74 16.64 29.08
N MET A 130 -11.45 15.90 28.22
CA MET A 130 -11.43 14.46 28.29
C MET A 130 -10.17 13.95 27.60
N PRO A 131 -9.25 13.29 28.32
CA PRO A 131 -8.09 12.71 27.68
C PRO A 131 -8.51 11.60 26.74
N PHE A 132 -8.11 11.69 25.48
CA PHE A 132 -8.44 10.74 24.39
C PHE A 132 -8.14 9.28 24.75
N TYR A 133 -7.12 9.03 25.59
CA TYR A 133 -6.78 7.67 26.06
C TYR A 133 -7.90 7.00 26.90
N ARG A 134 -8.82 7.74 27.52
CA ARG A 134 -9.95 7.15 28.25
C ARG A 134 -10.99 6.56 27.29
N ILE A 135 -11.24 7.22 26.17
CA ILE A 135 -12.15 6.73 25.12
C ILE A 135 -11.55 5.49 24.47
N GLU A 136 -10.26 5.49 24.19
CA GLU A 136 -9.54 4.32 23.65
C GLU A 136 -9.57 3.13 24.62
N ARG A 137 -9.42 3.36 25.94
CA ARG A 137 -9.53 2.28 26.94
C ARG A 137 -10.92 1.70 27.03
N VAL A 138 -11.98 2.52 27.01
CA VAL A 138 -13.37 2.07 27.01
C VAL A 138 -13.67 1.28 25.72
N ARG A 139 -13.24 1.78 24.58
CA ARG A 139 -13.37 1.09 23.29
C ARG A 139 -12.64 -0.26 23.31
N HIS A 140 -11.41 -0.30 23.81
CA HIS A 140 -10.64 -1.53 23.94
C HIS A 140 -11.33 -2.53 24.87
N TRP A 141 -11.93 -2.07 25.96
CA TRP A 141 -12.69 -2.91 26.89
C TRP A 141 -13.95 -3.47 26.25
N VAL A 142 -14.74 -2.66 25.54
CA VAL A 142 -15.93 -3.08 24.80
C VAL A 142 -15.54 -4.12 23.72
N HIS A 143 -14.45 -3.91 22.99
CA HIS A 143 -13.99 -4.86 21.96
C HIS A 143 -13.60 -6.23 22.56
N ARG A 144 -13.12 -6.27 23.80
CA ARG A 144 -12.82 -7.53 24.51
C ARG A 144 -14.06 -8.34 24.85
N LEU A 145 -15.21 -7.71 24.99
CA LEU A 145 -16.49 -8.37 25.29
C LEU A 145 -17.20 -8.91 24.05
N LEU A 146 -16.83 -8.39 22.85
CA LEU A 146 -17.39 -8.88 21.61
C LEU A 146 -16.74 -10.22 21.19
N PRO A 147 -17.52 -11.13 20.58
CA PRO A 147 -16.96 -12.38 20.06
C PRO A 147 -15.88 -12.09 19.01
N LYS A 148 -14.81 -12.88 19.04
CA LYS A 148 -13.75 -12.76 18.02
C LYS A 148 -14.31 -13.05 16.64
N ARG A 149 -13.94 -12.18 15.69
CA ARG A 149 -14.35 -12.31 14.31
C ARG A 149 -13.57 -13.45 13.64
N LYS A 150 -14.20 -14.09 12.68
CA LYS A 150 -13.57 -15.10 11.83
C LYS A 150 -13.67 -14.65 10.37
N LEU A 151 -12.59 -14.79 9.62
CA LEU A 151 -12.62 -14.52 8.19
C LEU A 151 -13.65 -15.42 7.50
N PRO A 152 -14.47 -14.87 6.59
CA PRO A 152 -15.37 -15.66 5.77
C PRO A 152 -14.64 -16.69 4.92
N LEU A 153 -15.35 -17.72 4.49
CA LEU A 153 -14.85 -18.77 3.58
C LEU A 153 -13.62 -19.55 4.09
N GLY A 154 -13.34 -19.48 5.39
CA GLY A 154 -12.17 -20.15 5.95
C GLY A 154 -10.82 -19.59 5.49
N LEU A 155 -10.79 -18.37 4.95
CA LEU A 155 -9.57 -17.75 4.48
C LEU A 155 -8.56 -17.58 5.63
N VAL A 156 -7.29 -17.87 5.32
CA VAL A 156 -6.17 -17.60 6.22
C VAL A 156 -5.81 -16.12 6.11
N PRO A 157 -5.73 -15.37 7.24
CA PRO A 157 -5.41 -13.96 7.21
C PRO A 157 -3.92 -13.73 6.90
N TYR A 158 -3.67 -12.85 5.93
CA TYR A 158 -2.34 -12.36 5.59
C TYR A 158 -2.28 -10.85 5.76
N GLY A 159 -1.14 -10.36 6.27
CA GLY A 159 -0.80 -8.95 6.31
C GLY A 159 0.33 -8.62 5.33
N GLY A 160 0.66 -7.35 5.21
CA GLY A 160 1.74 -6.90 4.35
C GLY A 160 1.81 -5.39 4.25
N SER A 161 2.45 -4.90 3.21
CA SER A 161 2.47 -3.49 2.85
C SER A 161 1.26 -3.12 2.00
N GLN A 162 0.76 -1.91 2.15
CA GLN A 162 -0.27 -1.33 1.27
C GLN A 162 0.17 -1.31 -0.20
N TRP A 163 1.49 -1.25 -0.46
CA TRP A 163 2.07 -1.02 -1.78
C TRP A 163 2.30 -2.34 -2.51
N TRP A 164 1.89 -2.37 -3.77
CA TRP A 164 1.99 -3.55 -4.61
C TRP A 164 2.11 -3.18 -6.09
N MET A 165 2.65 -4.11 -6.88
CA MET A 165 2.58 -4.13 -8.33
C MET A 165 2.01 -5.50 -8.72
N LEU A 166 0.84 -5.52 -9.33
CA LEU A 166 0.08 -6.72 -9.61
C LEU A 166 -0.14 -6.90 -11.11
N THR A 167 -0.06 -8.13 -11.57
CA THR A 167 -0.44 -8.48 -12.93
C THR A 167 -1.92 -8.19 -13.18
N THR A 168 -2.27 -7.91 -14.44
CA THR A 168 -3.66 -7.73 -14.85
C THR A 168 -4.54 -8.91 -14.42
N ALA A 169 -4.05 -10.13 -14.59
CA ALA A 169 -4.78 -11.34 -14.18
C ALA A 169 -5.04 -11.41 -12.67
N ALA A 170 -4.11 -10.91 -11.83
CA ALA A 170 -4.30 -10.85 -10.39
C ALA A 170 -5.32 -9.79 -9.99
N VAL A 171 -5.30 -8.61 -10.64
CA VAL A 171 -6.28 -7.54 -10.40
C VAL A 171 -7.69 -7.98 -10.81
N GLU A 172 -7.84 -8.59 -11.98
CA GLU A 172 -9.12 -9.15 -12.43
C GLU A 172 -9.65 -10.18 -11.42
N TYR A 173 -8.78 -11.10 -10.99
CA TYR A 173 -9.16 -12.09 -9.98
C TYR A 173 -9.64 -11.46 -8.68
N ILE A 174 -8.95 -10.43 -8.16
CA ILE A 174 -9.35 -9.73 -6.93
C ILE A 174 -10.73 -9.11 -7.08
N LEU A 175 -10.99 -8.41 -8.18
CA LEU A 175 -12.27 -7.75 -8.43
C LEU A 175 -13.40 -8.78 -8.57
N ASP A 176 -13.19 -9.84 -9.37
CA ASP A 176 -14.18 -10.90 -9.56
C ASP A 176 -14.44 -11.70 -8.27
N PHE A 177 -13.39 -11.93 -7.47
CA PHE A 177 -13.52 -12.60 -6.18
C PHE A 177 -14.41 -11.79 -5.22
N LEU A 178 -14.20 -10.48 -5.15
CA LEU A 178 -15.00 -9.60 -4.28
C LEU A 178 -16.45 -9.42 -4.77
N GLU A 179 -16.70 -9.54 -6.07
CA GLU A 179 -18.04 -9.58 -6.64
C GLU A 179 -18.79 -10.88 -6.24
N LYS A 180 -18.09 -12.03 -6.30
CA LYS A 180 -18.63 -13.35 -5.96
C LYS A 180 -18.74 -13.61 -4.45
N ALA A 181 -17.87 -12.98 -3.65
CA ALA A 181 -17.79 -13.13 -2.20
C ALA A 181 -17.86 -11.79 -1.47
N PRO A 182 -19.00 -11.05 -1.56
CA PRO A 182 -19.14 -9.72 -0.98
C PRO A 182 -19.03 -9.69 0.55
N GLU A 183 -19.21 -10.82 1.22
CA GLU A 183 -19.00 -10.98 2.66
C GLU A 183 -17.55 -10.74 3.06
N VAL A 184 -16.57 -11.05 2.20
CA VAL A 184 -15.17 -10.75 2.45
C VAL A 184 -14.94 -9.23 2.48
N GLY A 185 -15.46 -8.50 1.50
CA GLY A 185 -15.41 -7.04 1.50
C GLY A 185 -16.10 -6.42 2.72
N ARG A 186 -17.27 -6.97 3.12
CA ARG A 186 -17.97 -6.54 4.35
C ARG A 186 -17.16 -6.80 5.61
N PHE A 187 -16.46 -7.92 5.69
CA PHE A 187 -15.58 -8.23 6.82
C PHE A 187 -14.50 -7.16 6.99
N PHE A 188 -13.80 -6.81 5.92
CA PHE A 188 -12.70 -5.85 5.98
C PHE A 188 -13.13 -4.41 6.31
N ARG A 189 -14.41 -4.06 6.22
CA ARG A 189 -14.92 -2.74 6.69
C ARG A 189 -14.71 -2.49 8.19
N PHE A 190 -14.59 -3.56 8.96
CA PHE A 190 -14.38 -3.48 10.40
C PHE A 190 -13.02 -4.05 10.83
N THR A 191 -12.06 -3.99 9.94
CA THR A 191 -10.69 -4.47 10.14
C THR A 191 -9.75 -3.27 10.31
N HIS A 192 -8.72 -3.41 11.13
CA HIS A 192 -7.70 -2.38 11.32
C HIS A 192 -6.72 -2.41 10.15
N SER A 193 -6.46 -1.26 9.52
CA SER A 193 -5.56 -1.13 8.35
C SER A 193 -5.87 -2.19 7.27
N PRO A 194 -7.10 -2.24 6.74
CA PRO A 194 -7.49 -3.29 5.79
C PRO A 194 -6.74 -3.18 4.44
N ASP A 195 -6.15 -2.04 4.13
CA ASP A 195 -5.26 -1.78 3.00
C ASP A 195 -3.94 -2.59 3.07
N GLU A 196 -3.54 -2.99 4.28
CA GLU A 196 -2.39 -3.85 4.54
C GLU A 196 -2.76 -5.35 4.64
N LEU A 197 -4.01 -5.72 4.44
CA LEU A 197 -4.51 -7.06 4.76
C LEU A 197 -5.35 -7.69 3.64
N MET A 198 -6.26 -6.93 3.03
CA MET A 198 -7.30 -7.51 2.18
C MET A 198 -6.72 -8.10 0.89
N ILE A 199 -5.88 -7.34 0.20
CA ILE A 199 -5.26 -7.79 -1.06
C ILE A 199 -4.36 -9.00 -0.81
N GLN A 200 -3.52 -8.93 0.23
CA GLN A 200 -2.65 -10.03 0.65
C GLN A 200 -3.47 -11.28 0.97
N THR A 201 -4.53 -11.13 1.77
CA THR A 201 -5.40 -12.26 2.13
C THR A 201 -6.03 -12.90 0.90
N ILE A 202 -6.56 -12.11 -0.04
CA ILE A 202 -7.20 -12.66 -1.25
C ILE A 202 -6.17 -13.39 -2.13
N LEU A 203 -5.04 -12.77 -2.41
CA LEU A 203 -4.03 -13.35 -3.30
C LEU A 203 -3.36 -14.59 -2.69
N MET A 204 -2.99 -14.55 -1.41
CA MET A 204 -2.30 -15.65 -0.75
C MET A 204 -3.21 -16.86 -0.44
N ASN A 205 -4.53 -16.72 -0.56
CA ASN A 205 -5.49 -17.82 -0.54
C ASN A 205 -5.95 -18.24 -1.95
N SER A 206 -5.25 -17.85 -3.00
CA SER A 206 -5.60 -18.13 -4.40
C SER A 206 -4.48 -18.87 -5.13
N ARG A 207 -4.71 -19.14 -6.41
CA ARG A 207 -3.70 -19.70 -7.33
C ARG A 207 -2.47 -18.77 -7.48
N PHE A 208 -2.58 -17.49 -7.18
CA PHE A 208 -1.50 -16.51 -7.32
C PHE A 208 -0.47 -16.56 -6.17
N LYS A 209 -0.71 -17.31 -5.11
CA LYS A 209 0.24 -17.49 -3.99
C LYS A 209 1.62 -17.98 -4.43
N ASP A 210 1.69 -18.72 -5.55
CA ASP A 210 2.93 -19.30 -6.06
C ASP A 210 3.63 -18.39 -7.08
N SER A 211 2.96 -17.31 -7.51
CA SER A 211 3.50 -16.30 -8.42
C SER A 211 3.83 -14.97 -7.72
N VAL A 212 4.07 -14.99 -6.41
CA VAL A 212 4.54 -13.81 -5.66
C VAL A 212 6.06 -13.75 -5.72
N HIS A 213 6.59 -12.54 -5.96
CA HIS A 213 8.02 -12.28 -5.98
C HIS A 213 8.62 -12.40 -4.55
N GLY A 214 9.83 -12.93 -4.45
CA GLY A 214 10.55 -13.09 -3.17
C GLY A 214 9.95 -14.18 -2.27
N LYS A 215 9.08 -15.05 -2.80
CA LYS A 215 8.48 -16.14 -2.03
C LYS A 215 9.52 -17.08 -1.42
N GLU A 216 10.61 -17.30 -2.10
CA GLU A 216 11.77 -18.09 -1.69
C GLU A 216 12.43 -17.57 -0.41
N ASP A 217 12.37 -16.27 -0.16
CA ASP A 217 12.97 -15.61 1.01
C ASP A 217 12.02 -15.54 2.21
N TYR A 218 10.77 -16.00 2.06
CA TYR A 218 9.72 -15.80 3.07
C TYR A 218 10.08 -16.40 4.44
N ASP A 219 10.53 -17.65 4.47
CA ASP A 219 10.81 -18.33 5.73
C ASP A 219 11.98 -17.66 6.47
N ALA A 220 13.03 -17.29 5.74
CA ALA A 220 14.17 -16.55 6.31
C ALA A 220 13.78 -15.17 6.83
N PHE A 221 12.94 -14.45 6.08
CA PHE A 221 12.41 -13.16 6.47
C PHE A 221 11.59 -13.25 7.77
N ILE A 222 10.66 -14.21 7.86
CA ILE A 222 9.81 -14.39 9.04
C ILE A 222 10.62 -14.83 10.24
N ASP A 223 11.60 -15.71 10.07
CA ASP A 223 12.47 -16.16 11.14
C ASP A 223 13.33 -15.01 11.71
N ALA A 224 13.95 -14.23 10.84
CA ALA A 224 14.70 -13.04 11.23
C ALA A 224 13.80 -12.03 11.97
N TRP A 225 12.59 -11.78 11.46
CA TRP A 225 11.66 -10.85 12.10
C TRP A 225 11.23 -11.31 13.50
N LYS A 226 10.89 -12.61 13.68
CA LYS A 226 10.46 -13.19 14.97
C LYS A 226 11.56 -13.15 16.03
N ASN A 227 12.77 -13.39 15.60
CA ASN A 227 13.92 -13.57 16.49
C ASN A 227 14.75 -12.29 16.69
N ASN A 228 14.23 -11.12 16.29
CA ASN A 228 14.97 -9.85 16.28
C ASN A 228 16.35 -10.01 15.61
N GLY A 229 16.36 -10.70 14.46
CA GLY A 229 17.54 -10.87 13.63
C GLY A 229 18.03 -9.56 13.03
N ASP A 230 18.97 -9.64 12.11
CA ASP A 230 19.57 -8.47 11.47
C ASP A 230 18.51 -7.54 10.88
N PRO A 231 18.37 -6.29 11.39
CA PRO A 231 17.37 -5.32 10.89
C PRO A 231 17.58 -4.94 9.43
N ASP A 232 18.81 -4.92 8.94
CA ASP A 232 19.11 -4.59 7.56
C ASP A 232 18.62 -5.70 6.63
N PHE A 233 18.83 -6.96 6.99
CA PHE A 233 18.29 -8.11 6.27
C PHE A 233 16.75 -8.07 6.19
N VAL A 234 16.08 -7.82 7.32
CA VAL A 234 14.61 -7.70 7.36
C VAL A 234 14.12 -6.57 6.46
N THR A 235 14.82 -5.42 6.50
CA THR A 235 14.48 -4.25 5.68
C THR A 235 14.68 -4.54 4.19
N ASP A 236 15.77 -5.18 3.82
CA ASP A 236 16.07 -5.50 2.41
C ASP A 236 15.11 -6.55 1.85
N CYS A 237 14.76 -7.58 2.63
CA CYS A 237 13.69 -8.50 2.24
C CYS A 237 12.36 -7.78 2.04
N ALA A 238 11.98 -6.89 2.97
CA ALA A 238 10.75 -6.11 2.87
C ALA A 238 10.71 -5.23 1.61
N ARG A 239 11.84 -4.62 1.24
CA ARG A 239 12.01 -3.84 0.00
C ARG A 239 11.93 -4.71 -1.23
N ASN A 240 12.50 -5.91 -1.20
CA ASN A 240 12.52 -6.83 -2.32
C ASN A 240 11.11 -7.33 -2.67
N PHE A 241 10.26 -7.65 -1.70
CA PHE A 241 8.91 -8.17 -1.95
C PHE A 241 8.06 -7.28 -2.85
N ASN A 242 8.16 -5.96 -2.73
CA ASN A 242 7.34 -5.01 -3.49
C ASN A 242 8.17 -4.01 -4.32
N LEU A 243 9.48 -4.22 -4.42
CA LEU A 243 10.46 -3.39 -5.12
C LEU A 243 10.30 -1.89 -4.80
N ARG A 244 10.09 -1.59 -3.51
CA ARG A 244 9.89 -0.23 -3.02
C ARG A 244 10.88 0.11 -1.92
N TYR A 245 11.73 1.10 -2.20
CA TYR A 245 12.65 1.65 -1.22
C TYR A 245 11.90 2.51 -0.21
N ILE A 246 11.93 2.10 1.05
CA ILE A 246 11.40 2.85 2.18
C ILE A 246 12.49 2.90 3.25
N ASP A 247 12.78 4.09 3.74
CA ASP A 247 13.68 4.25 4.87
C ASP A 247 12.88 4.31 6.18
N TRP A 248 13.18 3.38 7.08
CA TRP A 248 12.54 3.22 8.38
C TRP A 248 13.47 3.62 9.53
N ASP A 249 14.45 4.50 9.28
CA ASP A 249 15.34 4.98 10.33
C ASP A 249 14.55 5.69 11.44
N PRO A 250 14.54 5.15 12.68
CA PRO A 250 13.79 5.75 13.78
C PRO A 250 14.33 7.08 14.26
N VAL A 251 15.56 7.45 13.87
CA VAL A 251 16.18 8.75 14.19
C VAL A 251 15.63 9.86 13.29
N ARG A 252 15.10 9.50 12.14
CA ARG A 252 14.45 10.40 11.20
C ARG A 252 12.91 10.33 11.37
N GLU A 253 12.16 10.93 10.45
CA GLU A 253 10.71 10.74 10.37
C GLU A 253 10.36 9.29 9.97
N PHE A 254 9.31 8.72 10.50
CA PHE A 254 8.96 7.32 10.31
C PHE A 254 7.70 7.14 9.45
N PRO A 255 7.79 6.74 8.17
CA PRO A 255 9.03 6.58 7.39
C PRO A 255 9.64 7.92 6.98
N SER A 256 10.95 7.91 6.73
CA SER A 256 11.75 9.10 6.43
C SER A 256 11.32 9.79 5.14
N ILE A 257 11.42 11.12 5.10
CA ILE A 257 11.45 11.86 3.85
C ILE A 257 12.88 11.77 3.28
N LEU A 258 12.98 11.28 2.05
CA LEU A 258 14.23 11.03 1.35
C LEU A 258 14.82 12.34 0.81
N ASP A 259 16.14 12.48 0.91
CA ASP A 259 16.90 13.61 0.37
C ASP A 259 18.20 13.13 -0.32
N GLU A 260 19.07 14.05 -0.74
CA GLU A 260 20.27 13.74 -1.48
C GLU A 260 21.23 12.78 -0.75
N ARG A 261 21.16 12.69 0.57
CA ARG A 261 21.98 11.76 1.38
C ARG A 261 21.58 10.29 1.16
N ASP A 262 20.36 10.06 0.75
CA ASP A 262 19.81 8.72 0.48
C ASP A 262 20.20 8.20 -0.91
N TYR A 263 20.68 9.07 -1.81
CA TYR A 263 20.98 8.72 -3.19
C TYR A 263 21.91 7.51 -3.35
N PRO A 264 23.06 7.38 -2.62
CA PRO A 264 23.93 6.22 -2.76
C PRO A 264 23.27 4.88 -2.42
N ALA A 265 22.35 4.88 -1.43
CA ALA A 265 21.60 3.69 -1.04
C ALA A 265 20.49 3.36 -2.07
N ILE A 266 19.80 4.39 -2.56
CA ILE A 266 18.79 4.26 -3.61
C ILE A 266 19.41 3.73 -4.90
N GLN A 267 20.57 4.22 -5.30
CA GLN A 267 21.27 3.80 -6.52
C GLN A 267 21.65 2.31 -6.48
N LYS A 268 22.09 1.82 -5.32
CA LYS A 268 22.46 0.41 -5.11
C LYS A 268 21.24 -0.51 -4.99
N SER A 269 20.05 0.05 -4.74
CA SER A 269 18.84 -0.73 -4.54
C SER A 269 18.30 -1.31 -5.86
N SER A 270 17.78 -2.53 -5.79
CA SER A 270 17.00 -3.16 -6.86
C SER A 270 15.56 -2.61 -6.96
N CYS A 271 15.13 -1.74 -6.04
CA CYS A 271 13.80 -1.17 -6.03
C CYS A 271 13.52 -0.30 -7.27
N LEU A 272 12.26 -0.29 -7.69
CA LEU A 272 11.81 0.48 -8.86
C LEU A 272 11.25 1.85 -8.46
N PHE A 273 10.71 1.93 -7.26
CA PHE A 273 10.11 3.13 -6.68
C PHE A 273 10.65 3.36 -5.28
N ALA A 274 10.60 4.63 -4.83
CA ALA A 274 10.94 4.98 -3.46
C ALA A 274 9.92 5.93 -2.83
N ARG A 275 9.92 6.01 -1.51
CA ARG A 275 9.10 6.90 -0.69
C ARG A 275 9.75 7.14 0.69
N LYS A 276 9.50 8.33 1.31
CA LYS A 276 8.61 9.40 0.89
C LYS A 276 9.40 10.51 0.23
N PHE A 277 8.85 11.11 -0.81
CA PHE A 277 9.36 12.35 -1.39
C PHE A 277 8.48 13.53 -0.98
N ASP A 278 9.12 14.63 -0.66
CA ASP A 278 8.51 15.93 -0.41
C ASP A 278 9.03 16.91 -1.47
N PRO A 279 8.17 17.72 -2.11
CA PRO A 279 8.60 18.61 -3.20
C PRO A 279 9.72 19.57 -2.84
N ILE A 280 9.81 19.99 -1.58
CA ILE A 280 10.82 20.95 -1.10
C ILE A 280 12.04 20.21 -0.56
N ARG A 281 11.85 19.28 0.37
CA ARG A 281 12.95 18.58 1.05
C ARG A 281 13.68 17.60 0.15
N SER A 282 12.98 17.00 -0.82
CA SER A 282 13.57 16.05 -1.77
C SER A 282 13.97 16.68 -3.10
N GLU A 283 13.91 18.01 -3.27
CA GLU A 283 14.14 18.71 -4.54
C GLU A 283 15.46 18.32 -5.18
N ARG A 284 16.55 18.32 -4.41
CA ARG A 284 17.89 17.94 -4.92
C ARG A 284 17.96 16.49 -5.35
N LEU A 285 17.40 15.57 -4.53
CA LEU A 285 17.34 14.15 -4.87
C LEU A 285 16.53 13.91 -6.14
N ILE A 286 15.38 14.58 -6.28
CA ILE A 286 14.54 14.52 -7.48
C ILE A 286 15.36 14.99 -8.70
N GLY A 287 16.09 16.08 -8.58
CA GLY A 287 16.96 16.59 -9.66
C GLY A 287 18.00 15.57 -10.10
N ILE A 288 18.72 14.95 -9.16
CA ILE A 288 19.71 13.89 -9.45
C ILE A 288 19.04 12.70 -10.18
N LEU A 289 17.93 12.20 -9.64
CA LEU A 289 17.21 11.06 -10.24
C LEU A 289 16.65 11.39 -11.64
N GLN A 290 16.28 12.63 -11.91
CA GLN A 290 15.86 13.06 -13.24
C GLN A 290 17.01 13.07 -14.24
N GLU A 291 18.20 13.50 -13.84
CA GLU A 291 19.39 13.46 -14.70
C GLU A 291 19.78 12.02 -15.01
N ASP A 292 19.87 11.13 -14.03
CA ASP A 292 20.16 9.71 -14.25
C ASP A 292 19.22 9.06 -15.26
N ARG A 293 17.93 9.39 -15.20
CA ARG A 293 16.92 8.86 -16.10
C ARG A 293 17.00 9.39 -17.52
N LYS A 294 17.56 10.58 -17.73
CA LYS A 294 17.82 11.15 -19.07
C LYS A 294 19.01 10.50 -19.77
N ILE A 295 20.00 10.06 -18.99
CA ILE A 295 21.22 9.42 -19.51
C ILE A 295 20.93 7.99 -20.00
N ALA A 296 19.90 7.33 -19.48
CA ALA A 296 19.44 6.05 -19.98
C ALA A 296 18.89 6.23 -21.41
N PRO A 297 19.45 5.57 -22.45
CA PRO A 297 19.05 5.80 -23.83
C PRO A 297 17.57 5.53 -24.04
N THR A 298 16.86 6.57 -24.46
CA THR A 298 15.46 6.51 -24.86
C THR A 298 15.39 5.81 -26.21
N THR A 299 15.35 4.49 -26.22
CA THR A 299 14.89 3.74 -27.39
C THR A 299 13.39 3.58 -27.28
N LEU A 300 12.66 4.38 -28.05
CA LEU A 300 11.23 4.20 -28.36
C LEU A 300 11.04 2.97 -29.25
#